data_9e6bd63d52a9ca679f8a7787b09737e7
#
_entry.id   9e6bd63d52a9ca679f8a7787b09737e7
#
_cell.length_a   1.000
_cell.length_b   1.000
_cell.length_c   1.000
_cell.angle_alpha   90.00
_cell.angle_beta   90.00
_cell.angle_gamma   90.00
#
_symmetry.space_group_name_H-M   'P 1'
#
loop_
_entity.id
_entity.type
_entity.pdbx_description
1 polymer ?
#
loop_
_entity_poly.entity_id
_entity_poly.type
_entity_poly.pdbx_seq_one_letter_code
_entity_poly.pdbx_strand_id
1 'polypeptide(L)'
;MVYLLIGQDIQAKETQFKKIKQEFLPKELQDFNLDTLYAKEISLKEIQERFLAIPLKSAKRIIVIKDAHSLDGQSRDFLLAYSRKPHKQLVLVLDFEHYDYKDEFFKSISGNAKIMRFQETVNPDAFALNRQIELRKADCALRLLNQLLGNGEAPERILGGLRYAWERQNEQTPDARKKLKLLLGCDIEIKTGRLKPAFALEKLVVSLCGFA
;
A
#
# COMPACT_ATOMS: atom_id res chain seq x y z
N MET A 1 9.39 -6.91 21.96
CA MET A 1 9.64 -6.95 20.49
C MET A 1 8.78 -5.88 19.85
N VAL A 2 9.31 -5.12 18.87
CA VAL A 2 8.59 -4.01 18.23
C VAL A 2 8.44 -4.29 16.74
N TYR A 3 7.24 -4.09 16.19
CA TYR A 3 6.90 -4.17 14.77
C TYR A 3 6.39 -2.82 14.27
N LEU A 4 6.80 -2.42 13.06
CA LEU A 4 6.25 -1.27 12.35
C LEU A 4 5.53 -1.79 11.10
N LEU A 5 4.22 -1.57 11.02
CA LEU A 5 3.41 -1.82 9.83
C LEU A 5 3.23 -0.49 9.09
N ILE A 6 3.77 -0.38 7.89
CA ILE A 6 3.86 0.90 7.19
C ILE A 6 3.17 0.78 5.83
N GLY A 7 2.28 1.71 5.52
CA GLY A 7 1.64 1.81 4.20
C GLY A 7 0.13 1.89 4.27
N GLN A 8 -0.50 1.98 3.11
CA GLN A 8 -1.94 2.23 2.95
C GLN A 8 -2.75 0.96 2.68
N ASP A 9 -2.10 -0.16 2.34
CA ASP A 9 -2.78 -1.43 2.10
C ASP A 9 -3.28 -2.03 3.42
N ILE A 10 -4.52 -1.65 3.79
CA ILE A 10 -5.18 -2.10 5.02
C ILE A 10 -5.34 -3.61 5.04
N GLN A 11 -5.71 -4.24 3.91
CA GLN A 11 -5.96 -5.69 3.85
C GLN A 11 -4.67 -6.49 4.07
N ALA A 12 -3.57 -6.08 3.44
CA ALA A 12 -2.28 -6.72 3.63
C ALA A 12 -1.76 -6.53 5.07
N LYS A 13 -1.94 -5.34 5.67
CA LYS A 13 -1.63 -5.08 7.08
C LYS A 13 -2.44 -5.97 8.02
N GLU A 14 -3.75 -6.09 7.81
CA GLU A 14 -4.61 -6.96 8.63
C GLU A 14 -4.22 -8.43 8.50
N THR A 15 -3.91 -8.88 7.29
CA THR A 15 -3.43 -10.24 7.05
C THR A 15 -2.13 -10.51 7.81
N GLN A 16 -1.19 -9.58 7.76
CA GLN A 16 0.05 -9.70 8.50
C GLN A 16 -0.15 -9.60 10.02
N PHE A 17 -1.04 -8.73 10.46
CA PHE A 17 -1.39 -8.62 11.87
C PHE A 17 -2.05 -9.90 12.40
N LYS A 18 -2.91 -10.57 11.61
CA LYS A 18 -3.44 -11.89 11.95
C LYS A 18 -2.32 -12.92 12.16
N LYS A 19 -1.28 -12.91 11.32
CA LYS A 19 -0.11 -13.79 11.50
C LYS A 19 0.63 -13.49 12.79
N ILE A 20 0.89 -12.21 13.12
CA ILE A 20 1.52 -11.80 14.38
C ILE A 20 0.68 -12.26 15.58
N LYS A 21 -0.65 -12.09 15.52
CA LYS A 21 -1.54 -12.58 16.60
C LYS A 21 -1.44 -14.09 16.78
N GLN A 22 -1.48 -14.85 15.71
CA GLN A 22 -1.38 -16.30 15.75
C GLN A 22 -0.02 -16.81 16.27
N GLU A 23 1.06 -16.09 15.96
CA GLU A 23 2.41 -16.42 16.40
C GLU A 23 2.58 -16.29 17.93
N PHE A 24 1.95 -15.27 18.54
CA PHE A 24 2.21 -14.91 19.92
C PHE A 24 1.06 -15.19 20.88
N LEU A 25 -0.18 -15.33 20.39
CA LEU A 25 -1.37 -15.50 21.21
C LEU A 25 -2.24 -16.67 20.75
N PRO A 26 -2.53 -17.66 21.63
CA PRO A 26 -3.60 -18.63 21.40
C PRO A 26 -4.93 -17.92 21.15
N LYS A 27 -5.78 -18.48 20.29
CA LYS A 27 -7.07 -17.86 19.89
C LYS A 27 -7.96 -17.51 21.10
N GLU A 28 -8.00 -18.41 22.07
CA GLU A 28 -8.83 -18.30 23.29
C GLU A 28 -8.36 -17.19 24.24
N LEU A 29 -7.12 -16.72 24.09
CA LEU A 29 -6.50 -15.71 24.97
C LEU A 29 -6.33 -14.35 24.29
N GLN A 30 -6.77 -14.21 23.04
CA GLN A 30 -6.59 -12.94 22.29
C GLN A 30 -7.37 -11.80 22.94
N ASP A 31 -8.61 -12.02 23.36
CA ASP A 31 -9.47 -10.98 23.96
C ASP A 31 -8.90 -10.38 25.26
N PHE A 32 -8.07 -11.15 25.98
CA PHE A 32 -7.48 -10.72 27.25
C PHE A 32 -6.08 -10.13 27.10
N ASN A 33 -5.37 -10.44 26.00
CA ASN A 33 -3.96 -10.10 25.83
C ASN A 33 -3.69 -9.25 24.58
N LEU A 34 -4.72 -8.72 23.96
CA LEU A 34 -4.63 -7.83 22.82
C LEU A 34 -5.30 -6.50 23.13
N ASP A 35 -4.52 -5.42 23.14
CA ASP A 35 -5.06 -4.05 23.17
C ASP A 35 -4.88 -3.38 21.80
N THR A 36 -5.95 -2.76 21.34
CA THR A 36 -5.90 -1.89 20.15
C THR A 36 -6.18 -0.46 20.61
N LEU A 37 -5.22 0.42 20.40
CA LEU A 37 -5.22 1.81 20.81
C LEU A 37 -5.16 2.71 19.58
N TYR A 38 -5.80 3.86 19.63
CA TYR A 38 -5.79 4.86 18.57
C TYR A 38 -4.98 6.07 19.03
N ALA A 39 -3.94 6.44 18.29
CA ALA A 39 -2.98 7.47 18.69
C ALA A 39 -3.62 8.85 18.97
N LYS A 40 -4.72 9.17 18.28
CA LYS A 40 -5.44 10.44 18.46
C LYS A 40 -6.27 10.51 19.76
N GLU A 41 -6.61 9.36 20.33
CA GLU A 41 -7.57 9.26 21.43
C GLU A 41 -6.89 8.89 22.75
N ILE A 42 -5.64 8.40 22.68
CA ILE A 42 -4.96 7.85 23.84
C ILE A 42 -3.96 8.83 24.45
N SER A 43 -3.95 8.91 25.77
CA SER A 43 -2.98 9.66 26.55
C SER A 43 -1.73 8.83 26.88
N LEU A 44 -0.60 9.51 27.17
CA LEU A 44 0.61 8.85 27.65
C LEU A 44 0.35 7.96 28.87
N LYS A 45 -0.48 8.43 29.82
CA LYS A 45 -0.82 7.67 31.04
C LYS A 45 -1.48 6.33 30.70
N GLU A 46 -2.44 6.32 29.78
CA GLU A 46 -3.10 5.10 29.34
C GLU A 46 -2.15 4.16 28.61
N ILE A 47 -1.23 4.68 27.77
CA ILE A 47 -0.20 3.88 27.15
C ILE A 47 0.64 3.19 28.25
N GLN A 48 1.11 3.93 29.25
CA GLN A 48 1.91 3.40 30.34
C GLN A 48 1.17 2.32 31.14
N GLU A 49 -0.10 2.53 31.46
CA GLU A 49 -0.93 1.55 32.16
C GLU A 49 -1.06 0.25 31.37
N ARG A 50 -1.27 0.33 30.03
CA ARG A 50 -1.34 -0.87 29.17
C ARG A 50 0.00 -1.59 29.10
N PHE A 51 1.10 -0.86 29.10
CA PHE A 51 2.46 -1.44 29.06
C PHE A 51 2.85 -2.15 30.37
N LEU A 52 2.28 -1.73 31.51
CA LEU A 52 2.49 -2.35 32.82
C LEU A 52 1.60 -3.59 33.03
N ALA A 53 0.56 -3.76 32.24
CA ALA A 53 -0.36 -4.88 32.39
C ALA A 53 0.31 -6.22 32.06
N ILE A 54 0.19 -7.17 32.97
CA ILE A 54 0.78 -8.51 32.86
C ILE A 54 -0.07 -9.38 31.91
N PRO A 55 0.54 -10.22 31.05
CA PRO A 55 -0.20 -11.16 30.22
C PRO A 55 -1.02 -12.14 31.07
N LEU A 56 -2.28 -12.34 30.70
CA LEU A 56 -3.18 -13.27 31.39
C LEU A 56 -3.11 -14.66 30.75
N LYS A 57 -2.62 -15.66 31.50
CA LYS A 57 -2.50 -17.06 31.05
C LYS A 57 -1.78 -17.22 29.68
N SER A 58 -0.99 -16.23 29.28
CA SER A 58 -0.22 -16.22 28.03
C SER A 58 1.24 -15.85 28.30
N ALA A 59 2.15 -16.29 27.44
CA ALA A 59 3.56 -15.90 27.53
C ALA A 59 3.79 -14.44 27.10
N LYS A 60 2.89 -13.90 26.28
CA LYS A 60 3.02 -12.54 25.72
C LYS A 60 1.66 -11.82 25.66
N ARG A 61 1.75 -10.49 25.59
CA ARG A 61 0.66 -9.56 25.32
C ARG A 61 1.00 -8.76 24.07
N ILE A 62 0.00 -8.38 23.31
CA ILE A 62 0.16 -7.54 22.12
C ILE A 62 -0.53 -6.20 22.38
N ILE A 63 0.18 -5.11 22.14
CA ILE A 63 -0.39 -3.76 22.06
C ILE A 63 -0.21 -3.25 20.65
N VAL A 64 -1.32 -2.85 20.03
CA VAL A 64 -1.33 -2.22 18.71
C VAL A 64 -1.68 -0.75 18.89
N ILE A 65 -0.87 0.13 18.33
CA ILE A 65 -1.19 1.57 18.25
C ILE A 65 -1.44 1.90 16.79
N LYS A 66 -2.69 2.19 16.49
CA LYS A 66 -3.15 2.66 15.17
C LYS A 66 -2.83 4.13 14.99
N ASP A 67 -2.58 4.54 13.74
CA ASP A 67 -2.26 5.93 13.36
C ASP A 67 -1.08 6.52 14.15
N ALA A 68 -0.04 5.73 14.36
CA ALA A 68 1.10 6.07 15.22
C ALA A 68 1.82 7.39 14.82
N HIS A 69 1.60 7.88 13.60
CA HIS A 69 2.07 9.21 13.17
C HIS A 69 1.41 10.36 13.92
N SER A 70 0.22 10.13 14.51
CA SER A 70 -0.56 11.15 15.24
C SER A 70 -0.27 11.18 16.75
N LEU A 71 0.68 10.38 17.24
CA LEU A 71 1.10 10.41 18.64
C LEU A 71 1.69 11.76 19.03
N ASP A 72 1.38 12.20 20.26
CA ASP A 72 2.00 13.39 20.88
C ASP A 72 3.49 13.17 21.20
N GLY A 73 4.22 14.25 21.44
CA GLY A 73 5.68 14.21 21.69
C GLY A 73 6.05 13.34 22.89
N GLN A 74 5.33 13.42 24.00
CA GLN A 74 5.64 12.65 25.21
C GLN A 74 5.43 11.15 24.99
N SER A 75 4.36 10.78 24.32
CA SER A 75 4.08 9.39 23.94
C SER A 75 5.13 8.83 22.97
N ARG A 76 5.61 9.64 22.02
CA ARG A 76 6.71 9.27 21.12
C ARG A 76 8.00 9.03 21.87
N ASP A 77 8.37 9.91 22.80
CA ASP A 77 9.59 9.76 23.62
C ASP A 77 9.55 8.51 24.48
N PHE A 78 8.39 8.23 25.10
CA PHE A 78 8.18 7.01 25.85
C PHE A 78 8.36 5.75 24.99
N LEU A 79 7.75 5.69 23.82
CA LEU A 79 7.84 4.56 22.90
C LEU A 79 9.27 4.39 22.34
N LEU A 80 9.98 5.49 22.11
CA LEU A 80 11.41 5.45 21.75
C LEU A 80 12.26 4.84 22.85
N ALA A 81 12.09 5.30 24.08
CA ALA A 81 12.80 4.74 25.22
C ALA A 81 12.51 3.24 25.40
N TYR A 82 11.23 2.87 25.24
CA TYR A 82 10.81 1.47 25.29
C TYR A 82 11.43 0.63 24.15
N SER A 83 11.49 1.14 22.94
CA SER A 83 12.00 0.40 21.78
C SER A 83 13.46 -0.01 21.91
N ARG A 84 14.26 0.74 22.66
CA ARG A 84 15.68 0.42 22.94
C ARG A 84 15.85 -0.79 23.84
N LYS A 85 14.91 -1.02 24.77
CA LYS A 85 14.93 -2.15 25.70
C LYS A 85 13.52 -2.72 25.89
N PRO A 86 12.98 -3.40 24.85
CA PRO A 86 11.62 -3.89 24.89
C PRO A 86 11.46 -5.05 25.86
N HIS A 87 10.37 -5.04 26.63
CA HIS A 87 10.03 -6.12 27.54
C HIS A 87 9.76 -7.43 26.79
N LYS A 88 10.27 -8.56 27.31
CA LYS A 88 10.15 -9.86 26.62
C LYS A 88 8.72 -10.36 26.48
N GLN A 89 7.84 -9.98 27.40
CA GLN A 89 6.43 -10.41 27.44
C GLN A 89 5.50 -9.49 26.62
N LEU A 90 6.02 -8.38 26.05
CA LEU A 90 5.21 -7.44 25.29
C LEU A 90 5.64 -7.38 23.82
N VAL A 91 4.69 -7.51 22.94
CA VAL A 91 4.81 -7.27 21.50
C VAL A 91 4.10 -5.95 21.22
N LEU A 92 4.86 -4.96 20.77
CA LEU A 92 4.35 -3.66 20.34
C LEU A 92 4.24 -3.64 18.83
N VAL A 93 3.08 -3.26 18.32
CA VAL A 93 2.83 -3.07 16.89
C VAL A 93 2.43 -1.61 16.67
N LEU A 94 3.19 -0.88 15.90
CA LEU A 94 2.88 0.49 15.49
C LEU A 94 2.43 0.50 14.04
N ASP A 95 1.24 1.01 13.80
CA ASP A 95 0.64 1.11 12.48
C ASP A 95 0.78 2.55 11.96
N PHE A 96 1.49 2.70 10.83
CA PHE A 96 1.68 3.97 10.15
C PHE A 96 0.99 3.90 8.78
N GLU A 97 -0.05 4.68 8.57
CA GLU A 97 -0.65 4.84 7.24
C GLU A 97 0.29 5.63 6.33
N HIS A 98 0.76 6.77 6.84
CA HIS A 98 1.75 7.62 6.20
C HIS A 98 2.98 7.76 7.07
N TYR A 99 4.15 7.88 6.46
CA TYR A 99 5.40 8.13 7.17
C TYR A 99 6.26 9.13 6.41
N ASP A 100 6.91 10.01 7.15
CA ASP A 100 7.94 10.89 6.61
C ASP A 100 9.31 10.36 7.04
N TYR A 101 10.16 10.10 6.07
CA TYR A 101 11.57 9.72 6.33
C TYR A 101 12.35 10.81 7.06
N LYS A 102 11.85 12.05 7.10
CA LYS A 102 12.45 13.16 7.83
C LYS A 102 12.04 13.17 9.30
N ASP A 103 10.96 12.48 9.68
CA ASP A 103 10.49 12.37 11.05
C ASP A 103 11.53 11.63 11.90
N GLU A 104 12.09 12.33 12.90
CA GLU A 104 13.11 11.79 13.80
C GLU A 104 12.60 10.63 14.65
N PHE A 105 11.33 10.67 15.06
CA PHE A 105 10.69 9.58 15.77
C PHE A 105 10.68 8.31 14.92
N PHE A 106 10.24 8.43 13.67
CA PHE A 106 10.20 7.30 12.74
C PHE A 106 11.60 6.72 12.49
N LYS A 107 12.61 7.58 12.24
CA LYS A 107 13.99 7.14 12.05
C LYS A 107 14.53 6.38 13.25
N SER A 108 14.33 6.93 14.43
CA SER A 108 14.91 6.38 15.67
C SER A 108 14.25 5.06 16.06
N ILE A 109 12.92 4.95 15.93
CA ILE A 109 12.21 3.72 16.28
C ILE A 109 12.45 2.61 15.27
N SER A 110 12.66 2.96 14.00
CA SER A 110 12.96 2.03 12.90
C SER A 110 14.24 1.22 13.14
N GLY A 111 15.22 1.80 13.80
CA GLY A 111 16.48 1.12 14.14
C GLY A 111 16.33 -0.03 15.13
N ASN A 112 15.25 -0.04 15.92
CA ASN A 112 15.00 -1.03 16.97
C ASN A 112 13.78 -1.91 16.70
N ALA A 113 13.20 -1.86 15.51
CA ALA A 113 11.94 -2.52 15.18
C ALA A 113 12.03 -3.38 13.90
N LYS A 114 11.18 -4.39 13.82
CA LYS A 114 10.98 -5.14 12.58
C LYS A 114 10.00 -4.41 11.69
N ILE A 115 10.49 -3.90 10.56
CA ILE A 115 9.72 -3.10 9.61
C ILE A 115 9.06 -3.99 8.58
N MET A 116 7.76 -3.78 8.36
CA MET A 116 6.96 -4.41 7.31
C MET A 116 6.27 -3.32 6.50
N ARG A 117 6.56 -3.25 5.20
CA ARG A 117 6.00 -2.24 4.30
C ARG A 117 4.90 -2.84 3.46
N PHE A 118 3.76 -2.18 3.49
CA PHE A 118 2.56 -2.49 2.74
C PHE A 118 2.24 -1.26 1.89
N GLN A 119 2.93 -1.17 0.76
CA GLN A 119 2.51 -0.19 -0.22
C GLN A 119 1.14 -0.63 -0.71
N GLU A 120 0.20 0.30 -0.84
CA GLU A 120 -0.91 0.03 -1.73
C GLU A 120 -0.27 -0.46 -3.03
N THR A 121 -0.59 -1.68 -3.40
CA THR A 121 -0.70 -1.94 -4.81
C THR A 121 -1.73 -0.90 -5.25
N VAL A 122 -1.27 0.24 -5.78
CA VAL A 122 -2.13 1.15 -6.53
C VAL A 122 -2.91 0.19 -7.38
N ASN A 123 -4.23 0.05 -7.10
CA ASN A 123 -5.06 -0.78 -7.95
C ASN A 123 -4.74 -0.29 -9.34
N PRO A 124 -4.12 -1.10 -10.18
CA PRO A 124 -3.67 -0.63 -11.46
C PRO A 124 -4.87 0.03 -12.10
N ASP A 125 -4.75 1.28 -12.47
CA ASP A 125 -5.77 2.00 -13.19
C ASP A 125 -5.19 2.48 -14.53
N ALA A 126 -6.04 2.93 -15.41
CA ALA A 126 -5.63 3.43 -16.70
C ALA A 126 -4.69 4.66 -16.60
N PHE A 127 -4.74 5.41 -15.48
CA PHE A 127 -3.84 6.55 -15.26
C PHE A 127 -2.43 6.08 -14.87
N ALA A 128 -2.33 5.04 -14.03
CA ALA A 128 -1.05 4.43 -13.72
C ALA A 128 -0.41 3.82 -14.97
N LEU A 129 -1.22 3.15 -15.82
CA LEU A 129 -0.79 2.64 -17.13
C LEU A 129 -0.29 3.77 -18.04
N ASN A 130 -1.05 4.86 -18.17
CA ASN A 130 -0.64 6.03 -18.93
C ASN A 130 0.71 6.59 -18.46
N ARG A 131 0.93 6.69 -17.15
CA ARG A 131 2.20 7.19 -16.60
C ARG A 131 3.39 6.32 -17.02
N GLN A 132 3.24 4.99 -17.07
CA GLN A 132 4.31 4.11 -17.55
C GLN A 132 4.54 4.26 -19.05
N ILE A 133 3.48 4.45 -19.83
CA ILE A 133 3.57 4.73 -21.28
C ILE A 133 4.32 6.05 -21.53
N GLU A 134 3.97 7.13 -20.83
CA GLU A 134 4.66 8.43 -20.95
C GLU A 134 6.15 8.34 -20.57
N LEU A 135 6.50 7.50 -19.62
CA LEU A 135 7.89 7.21 -19.24
C LEU A 135 8.60 6.25 -20.21
N ARG A 136 7.91 5.77 -21.26
CA ARG A 136 8.40 4.78 -22.24
C ARG A 136 8.93 3.48 -21.60
N LYS A 137 8.38 3.10 -20.45
CA LYS A 137 8.75 1.88 -19.72
C LYS A 137 7.84 0.71 -20.12
N ALA A 138 8.09 0.14 -21.30
CA ALA A 138 7.25 -0.89 -21.90
C ALA A 138 7.04 -2.10 -20.97
N ASP A 139 8.09 -2.61 -20.34
CA ASP A 139 7.99 -3.75 -19.42
C ASP A 139 7.08 -3.48 -18.21
N CYS A 140 7.16 -2.26 -17.66
CA CYS A 140 6.30 -1.86 -16.55
C CYS A 140 4.86 -1.65 -17.02
N ALA A 141 4.67 -1.04 -18.18
CA ALA A 141 3.36 -0.81 -18.78
C ALA A 141 2.65 -2.12 -19.13
N LEU A 142 3.35 -3.09 -19.73
CA LEU A 142 2.78 -4.42 -20.04
C LEU A 142 2.43 -5.21 -18.78
N ARG A 143 3.28 -5.20 -17.74
CA ARG A 143 2.95 -5.84 -16.47
C ARG A 143 1.70 -5.23 -15.83
N LEU A 144 1.58 -3.90 -15.86
CA LEU A 144 0.44 -3.19 -15.32
C LEU A 144 -0.84 -3.47 -16.12
N LEU A 145 -0.75 -3.51 -17.47
CA LEU A 145 -1.85 -3.91 -18.33
C LEU A 145 -2.34 -5.34 -18.01
N ASN A 146 -1.43 -6.29 -17.90
CA ASN A 146 -1.78 -7.67 -17.56
C ASN A 146 -2.40 -7.79 -16.17
N GLN A 147 -1.97 -6.97 -15.22
CA GLN A 147 -2.58 -6.89 -13.89
C GLN A 147 -4.00 -6.31 -13.95
N LEU A 148 -4.25 -5.26 -14.74
CA LEU A 148 -5.58 -4.69 -14.98
C LEU A 148 -6.53 -5.75 -15.56
N LEU A 149 -6.11 -6.42 -16.61
CA LEU A 149 -6.91 -7.46 -17.26
C LEU A 149 -7.13 -8.67 -16.33
N GLY A 150 -6.11 -9.06 -15.56
CA GLY A 150 -6.19 -10.14 -14.57
C GLY A 150 -7.13 -9.83 -13.40
N ASN A 151 -7.28 -8.55 -13.06
CA ASN A 151 -8.25 -8.08 -12.06
C ASN A 151 -9.68 -7.96 -12.63
N GLY A 152 -9.90 -8.30 -13.90
CA GLY A 152 -11.21 -8.25 -14.56
C GLY A 152 -11.60 -6.87 -15.08
N GLU A 153 -10.63 -5.93 -15.22
CA GLU A 153 -10.92 -4.62 -15.81
C GLU A 153 -11.28 -4.78 -17.30
N ALA A 154 -12.41 -4.19 -17.70
CA ALA A 154 -12.88 -4.29 -19.06
C ALA A 154 -11.95 -3.51 -20.03
N PRO A 155 -11.58 -4.08 -21.19
CA PRO A 155 -10.71 -3.44 -22.17
C PRO A 155 -11.20 -2.04 -22.58
N GLU A 156 -12.50 -1.85 -22.74
CA GLU A 156 -13.13 -0.58 -23.10
C GLU A 156 -12.91 0.48 -22.02
N ARG A 157 -12.89 0.08 -20.76
CA ARG A 157 -12.65 0.98 -19.63
C ARG A 157 -11.18 1.41 -19.59
N ILE A 158 -10.25 0.51 -19.90
CA ILE A 158 -8.82 0.83 -20.04
C ILE A 158 -8.62 1.85 -21.18
N LEU A 159 -9.20 1.59 -22.37
CA LEU A 159 -9.14 2.51 -23.50
C LEU A 159 -9.76 3.88 -23.17
N GLY A 160 -10.92 3.89 -22.50
CA GLY A 160 -11.58 5.11 -22.07
C GLY A 160 -10.74 5.95 -21.11
N GLY A 161 -10.06 5.30 -20.16
CA GLY A 161 -9.16 5.96 -19.21
C GLY A 161 -7.93 6.57 -19.89
N LEU A 162 -7.30 5.84 -20.83
CA LEU A 162 -6.18 6.35 -21.62
C LEU A 162 -6.60 7.53 -22.50
N ARG A 163 -7.75 7.42 -23.19
CA ARG A 163 -8.33 8.50 -23.98
C ARG A 163 -8.53 9.75 -23.14
N TYR A 164 -9.19 9.63 -21.99
CA TYR A 164 -9.44 10.76 -21.09
C TYR A 164 -8.15 11.43 -20.62
N ALA A 165 -7.11 10.65 -20.31
CA ALA A 165 -5.83 11.20 -19.91
C ALA A 165 -5.17 12.05 -21.01
N TRP A 166 -5.27 11.62 -22.28
CA TRP A 166 -4.64 12.33 -23.41
C TRP A 166 -5.46 13.50 -23.91
N GLU A 167 -6.78 13.45 -23.87
CA GLU A 167 -7.67 14.59 -24.21
C GLU A 167 -7.44 15.78 -23.26
N ARG A 168 -7.12 15.52 -21.98
CA ARG A 168 -6.80 16.59 -21.00
C ARG A 168 -5.40 17.19 -21.16
N GLN A 169 -4.46 16.50 -21.79
CA GLN A 169 -3.07 16.97 -21.98
C GLN A 169 -2.86 17.92 -23.15
N ASN A 170 -3.89 18.51 -23.70
CA ASN A 170 -3.85 19.40 -24.87
C ASN A 170 -3.92 18.67 -26.21
N GLU A 171 -5.14 18.50 -26.75
CA GLU A 171 -5.45 17.79 -27.99
C GLU A 171 -4.72 18.31 -29.24
N GLN A 172 -4.05 19.45 -29.13
CA GLN A 172 -3.42 20.10 -30.28
C GLN A 172 -1.97 19.64 -30.55
N THR A 173 -1.38 18.85 -29.63
CA THR A 173 -0.01 18.38 -29.87
C THR A 173 0.02 17.25 -30.89
N PRO A 174 1.02 17.22 -31.80
CA PRO A 174 1.18 16.13 -32.77
C PRO A 174 1.28 14.74 -32.08
N ASP A 175 1.86 14.68 -30.88
CA ASP A 175 1.99 13.47 -30.12
C ASP A 175 0.65 12.95 -29.59
N ALA A 176 -0.21 13.82 -29.03
CA ALA A 176 -1.56 13.44 -28.59
C ALA A 176 -2.41 12.91 -29.75
N ARG A 177 -2.35 13.55 -30.91
CA ARG A 177 -3.06 13.07 -32.14
C ARG A 177 -2.59 11.68 -32.55
N LYS A 178 -1.27 11.42 -32.51
CA LYS A 178 -0.69 10.10 -32.83
C LYS A 178 -1.21 9.04 -31.87
N LYS A 179 -1.19 9.34 -30.57
CA LYS A 179 -1.68 8.44 -29.50
C LYS A 179 -3.17 8.12 -29.70
N LEU A 180 -3.99 9.12 -29.90
CA LEU A 180 -5.44 8.95 -30.16
C LEU A 180 -5.71 8.13 -31.41
N LYS A 181 -4.93 8.30 -32.49
CA LYS A 181 -5.06 7.50 -33.72
C LYS A 181 -4.72 6.02 -33.45
N LEU A 182 -3.67 5.73 -32.70
CA LEU A 182 -3.31 4.36 -32.32
C LEU A 182 -4.39 3.73 -31.42
N LEU A 183 -4.95 4.49 -30.49
CA LEU A 183 -6.03 4.04 -29.61
C LEU A 183 -7.29 3.72 -30.43
N LEU A 184 -7.68 4.58 -31.36
CA LEU A 184 -8.83 4.32 -32.22
C LEU A 184 -8.62 3.06 -33.06
N GLY A 185 -7.42 2.85 -33.62
CA GLY A 185 -7.08 1.62 -34.31
C GLY A 185 -7.25 0.37 -33.46
N CYS A 186 -6.80 0.43 -32.21
CA CYS A 186 -6.97 -0.66 -31.22
C CYS A 186 -8.46 -0.94 -30.91
N ASP A 187 -9.26 0.11 -30.70
CA ASP A 187 -10.71 -0.02 -30.45
C ASP A 187 -11.43 -0.69 -31.63
N ILE A 188 -11.08 -0.30 -32.88
CA ILE A 188 -11.61 -0.92 -34.11
C ILE A 188 -11.19 -2.40 -34.19
N GLU A 189 -9.93 -2.73 -33.94
CA GLU A 189 -9.45 -4.12 -33.98
C GLU A 189 -10.21 -5.02 -32.97
N ILE A 190 -10.49 -4.49 -31.80
CA ILE A 190 -11.29 -5.20 -30.77
C ILE A 190 -12.74 -5.35 -31.21
N LYS A 191 -13.41 -4.28 -31.62
CA LYS A 191 -14.84 -4.27 -32.00
C LYS A 191 -15.14 -5.07 -33.27
N THR A 192 -14.19 -5.15 -34.18
CA THR A 192 -14.31 -5.98 -35.38
C THR A 192 -13.88 -7.44 -35.18
N GLY A 193 -13.42 -7.80 -34.00
CA GLY A 193 -12.97 -9.15 -33.71
C GLY A 193 -11.67 -9.55 -34.42
N ARG A 194 -10.93 -8.60 -34.99
CA ARG A 194 -9.65 -8.85 -35.69
C ARG A 194 -8.55 -9.33 -34.74
N LEU A 195 -8.55 -8.78 -33.52
CA LEU A 195 -7.63 -9.19 -32.46
C LEU A 195 -8.40 -9.44 -31.15
N LYS A 196 -7.92 -10.38 -30.36
CA LYS A 196 -8.40 -10.56 -28.99
C LYS A 196 -8.07 -9.28 -28.18
N PRO A 197 -8.96 -8.83 -27.29
CA PRO A 197 -8.78 -7.56 -26.57
C PRO A 197 -7.43 -7.43 -25.86
N ALA A 198 -6.94 -8.48 -25.20
CA ALA A 198 -5.64 -8.46 -24.54
C ALA A 198 -4.49 -8.18 -25.49
N PHE A 199 -4.43 -8.89 -26.64
CA PHE A 199 -3.38 -8.68 -27.64
C PHE A 199 -3.46 -7.32 -28.33
N ALA A 200 -4.66 -6.79 -28.57
CA ALA A 200 -4.84 -5.47 -29.12
C ALA A 200 -4.30 -4.39 -28.18
N LEU A 201 -4.56 -4.50 -26.89
CA LEU A 201 -4.05 -3.59 -25.87
C LEU A 201 -2.53 -3.72 -25.69
N GLU A 202 -1.97 -4.94 -25.69
CA GLU A 202 -0.52 -5.15 -25.64
C GLU A 202 0.18 -4.49 -26.84
N LYS A 203 -0.34 -4.70 -28.05
CA LYS A 203 0.14 -4.05 -29.28
C LYS A 203 0.10 -2.53 -29.16
N LEU A 204 -1.00 -1.99 -28.64
CA LEU A 204 -1.15 -0.56 -28.39
C LEU A 204 -0.06 -0.04 -27.45
N VAL A 205 0.14 -0.69 -26.30
CA VAL A 205 1.16 -0.29 -25.31
C VAL A 205 2.56 -0.31 -25.89
N VAL A 206 2.91 -1.37 -26.64
CA VAL A 206 4.23 -1.48 -27.31
C VAL A 206 4.43 -0.35 -28.31
N SER A 207 3.42 -0.08 -29.15
CA SER A 207 3.47 0.99 -30.14
C SER A 207 3.60 2.39 -29.51
N LEU A 208 2.92 2.62 -28.39
CA LEU A 208 2.98 3.88 -27.63
C LEU A 208 4.32 4.08 -26.92
N CYS A 209 4.97 3.00 -26.48
CA CYS A 209 6.30 3.07 -25.87
C CYS A 209 7.44 3.25 -26.90
N GLY A 210 7.14 3.21 -28.21
CA GLY A 210 8.09 3.51 -29.27
C GLY A 210 8.90 2.32 -29.79
N PHE A 211 8.39 1.09 -29.63
CA PHE A 211 8.98 -0.14 -30.18
C PHE A 211 8.33 -0.59 -31.51
N ALA A 212 7.58 0.30 -32.17
CA ALA A 212 6.99 0.06 -33.50
C ALA A 212 7.70 0.84 -34.58
#